data_a22a9e1b24df13aa73563adca4be2cbf
#
_entry.id   a22a9e1b24df13aa73563adca4be2cbf
#
_cell.length_a   1.000
_cell.length_b   1.000
_cell.length_c   1.000
_cell.angle_alpha   90.00
_cell.angle_beta   90.00
_cell.angle_gamma   90.00
#
_symmetry.space_group_name_H-M   'P 1'
#
loop_
_entity.id
_entity.type
_entity.pdbx_description
1 polymer ?
#
loop_
_entity_poly.entity_id
_entity_poly.type
_entity_poly.pdbx_seq_one_letter_code
_entity_poly.pdbx_strand_id
1 'polypeptide(L)'
;MIEITIQNIVASTIFAEKLDLDIIAQSLEEAEYEPEQFPGLIYRLKDPKTATLLFRSGKANCTGAKNIEDVRKTINIIAGRLRKIDIKDVYENKDLKITVQNMVATANLEGELNLNEVAMGLGLDNIEYEPEQFPGLVYRIKEPKVVMLIFSSGKIVCTGGRKTEDISVAVEKLSKELTSLGLLH
;
A
#
# COMPACT_ATOMS: atom_id res chain seq x y z
N MET A 1 -23.14 5.92 -0.24
CA MET A 1 -21.78 5.58 -0.73
C MET A 1 -20.86 5.37 0.47
N ILE A 2 -20.18 4.24 0.51
CA ILE A 2 -19.30 3.89 1.63
C ILE A 2 -18.00 4.69 1.53
N GLU A 3 -17.63 5.37 2.60
CA GLU A 3 -16.39 6.14 2.64
C GLU A 3 -15.18 5.23 2.79
N ILE A 4 -14.18 5.47 1.94
CA ILE A 4 -12.94 4.69 1.92
C ILE A 4 -11.79 5.60 2.31
N THR A 5 -10.98 5.15 3.26
CA THR A 5 -9.80 5.88 3.70
C THR A 5 -8.54 5.12 3.29
N ILE A 6 -7.69 5.72 2.47
CA ILE A 6 -6.42 5.12 2.09
C ILE A 6 -5.46 5.20 3.28
N GLN A 7 -4.94 4.06 3.69
CA GLN A 7 -4.01 3.98 4.83
C GLN A 7 -2.56 3.90 4.38
N ASN A 8 -2.30 3.29 3.23
CA ASN A 8 -0.95 3.15 2.71
C ASN A 8 -0.96 2.93 1.20
N ILE A 9 -0.01 3.55 0.53
CA ILE A 9 0.29 3.29 -0.88
C ILE A 9 1.73 2.81 -0.96
N VAL A 10 1.93 1.69 -1.65
CA VAL A 10 3.26 1.23 -2.05
C VAL A 10 3.40 1.51 -3.54
N ALA A 11 4.41 2.30 -3.89
CA ALA A 11 4.61 2.72 -5.27
C ALA A 11 6.08 2.63 -5.64
N SER A 12 6.35 2.39 -6.91
CA SER A 12 7.70 2.30 -7.42
C SER A 12 7.93 3.29 -8.55
N THR A 13 9.17 3.71 -8.69
CA THR A 13 9.61 4.54 -9.80
C THR A 13 11.09 4.27 -10.07
N ILE A 14 11.53 4.62 -11.26
CA ILE A 14 12.97 4.68 -11.58
C ILE A 14 13.31 6.16 -11.69
N PHE A 15 14.13 6.66 -10.77
CA PHE A 15 14.41 8.10 -10.68
C PHE A 15 15.89 8.44 -10.90
N ALA A 16 16.70 7.43 -11.18
CA ALA A 16 18.11 7.57 -11.44
C ALA A 16 18.56 6.49 -12.42
N GLU A 17 19.64 6.73 -13.12
CA GLU A 17 20.24 5.74 -13.99
C GLU A 17 20.93 4.65 -13.19
N LYS A 18 21.61 5.06 -12.12
CA LYS A 18 22.22 4.18 -11.13
C LYS A 18 22.45 4.98 -9.85
N LEU A 19 22.64 4.27 -8.73
CA LEU A 19 22.90 4.90 -7.45
C LEU A 19 24.07 4.20 -6.76
N ASP A 20 25.01 4.98 -6.21
CA ASP A 20 26.05 4.48 -5.34
C ASP A 20 25.52 4.50 -3.90
N LEU A 21 25.02 3.37 -3.44
CA LEU A 21 24.38 3.25 -2.12
C LEU A 21 25.38 3.44 -0.98
N ASP A 22 26.66 3.12 -1.19
CA ASP A 22 27.68 3.30 -0.16
C ASP A 22 27.92 4.79 0.09
N ILE A 23 28.01 5.60 -0.95
CA ILE A 23 28.14 7.06 -0.81
C ILE A 23 26.93 7.67 -0.14
N ILE A 24 25.73 7.25 -0.53
CA ILE A 24 24.48 7.74 0.07
C ILE A 24 24.43 7.41 1.57
N ALA A 25 24.79 6.18 1.93
CA ALA A 25 24.76 5.74 3.32
C ALA A 25 25.76 6.52 4.18
N GLN A 26 26.92 6.85 3.64
CA GLN A 26 27.94 7.62 4.36
C GLN A 26 27.58 9.11 4.50
N SER A 27 26.84 9.63 3.56
CA SER A 27 26.59 11.08 3.46
C SER A 27 25.29 11.54 4.09
N LEU A 28 24.30 10.66 4.25
CA LEU A 28 22.97 11.01 4.76
C LEU A 28 22.66 10.19 6.02
N GLU A 29 22.34 10.89 7.10
CA GLU A 29 22.07 10.27 8.41
C GLU A 29 20.81 9.41 8.39
N GLU A 30 19.81 9.79 7.61
CA GLU A 30 18.52 9.08 7.52
C GLU A 30 18.63 7.75 6.78
N ALA A 31 19.78 7.46 6.16
CA ALA A 31 19.96 6.26 5.36
C ALA A 31 20.43 5.09 6.23
N GLU A 32 19.75 3.94 6.07
CA GLU A 32 20.13 2.68 6.68
C GLU A 32 20.50 1.71 5.57
N TYR A 33 21.74 1.24 5.57
CA TYR A 33 22.21 0.34 4.52
C TYR A 33 23.01 -0.80 5.09
N GLU A 34 22.48 -2.02 4.97
CA GLU A 34 23.12 -3.25 5.42
C GLU A 34 23.07 -4.26 4.28
N PRO A 35 24.00 -4.15 3.32
CA PRO A 35 23.94 -4.96 2.09
C PRO A 35 24.02 -6.47 2.32
N GLU A 36 24.56 -6.91 3.45
CA GLU A 36 24.62 -8.33 3.79
C GLU A 36 23.25 -8.90 4.16
N GLN A 37 22.33 -8.05 4.64
CA GLN A 37 20.98 -8.46 5.03
C GLN A 37 19.96 -8.17 3.94
N PHE A 38 20.09 -7.01 3.28
CA PHE A 38 19.14 -6.58 2.26
C PHE A 38 19.84 -5.68 1.24
N PRO A 39 19.62 -5.88 -0.07
CA PRO A 39 20.34 -5.13 -1.09
C PRO A 39 19.91 -3.68 -1.25
N GLY A 40 18.77 -3.28 -0.72
CA GLY A 40 18.28 -1.92 -0.81
C GLY A 40 18.71 -1.08 0.39
N LEU A 41 18.83 0.23 0.16
CA LEU A 41 19.04 1.21 1.21
C LEU A 41 17.69 1.75 1.65
N ILE A 42 17.45 1.80 2.96
CA ILE A 42 16.20 2.33 3.51
C ILE A 42 16.40 3.81 3.84
N TYR A 43 15.55 4.65 3.26
CA TYR A 43 15.57 6.08 3.51
C TYR A 43 14.23 6.53 4.07
N ARG A 44 14.22 7.08 5.28
CA ARG A 44 12.99 7.50 5.97
C ARG A 44 12.86 9.00 5.99
N LEU A 45 11.66 9.48 5.67
CA LEU A 45 11.27 10.87 5.82
C LEU A 45 10.28 11.01 6.96
N LYS A 46 10.28 12.19 7.60
CA LYS A 46 9.29 12.55 8.62
C LYS A 46 8.08 13.24 8.02
N ASP A 47 8.26 14.01 6.95
CA ASP A 47 7.20 14.77 6.31
C ASP A 47 7.45 14.87 4.80
N PRO A 48 6.67 14.18 3.98
CA PRO A 48 5.67 13.19 4.36
C PRO A 48 6.29 11.97 5.05
N LYS A 49 5.54 11.37 5.98
CA LYS A 49 6.03 10.21 6.74
C LYS A 49 6.04 8.97 5.86
N THR A 50 7.21 8.67 5.31
CA THR A 50 7.40 7.58 4.34
C THR A 50 8.72 6.87 4.59
N ALA A 51 8.80 5.64 4.09
CA ALA A 51 10.06 4.90 4.00
C ALA A 51 10.25 4.49 2.55
N THR A 52 11.42 4.74 2.02
CA THR A 52 11.74 4.45 0.62
C THR A 52 12.93 3.52 0.55
N LEU A 53 12.79 2.44 -0.23
CA LEU A 53 13.89 1.53 -0.54
C LEU A 53 14.55 2.03 -1.82
N LEU A 54 15.86 2.30 -1.75
CA LEU A 54 16.65 2.72 -2.90
C LEU A 54 17.55 1.57 -3.34
N PHE A 55 17.59 1.34 -4.64
CA PHE A 55 18.39 0.25 -5.22
C PHE A 55 19.46 0.81 -6.15
N ARG A 56 20.53 0.06 -6.34
CA ARG A 56 21.65 0.47 -7.22
C ARG A 56 21.20 0.74 -8.65
N SER A 57 20.15 0.07 -9.09
CA SER A 57 19.56 0.27 -10.43
C SER A 57 18.89 1.62 -10.64
N GLY A 58 18.77 2.43 -9.58
CA GLY A 58 18.01 3.69 -9.64
C GLY A 58 16.53 3.54 -9.34
N LYS A 59 16.09 2.33 -9.02
CA LYS A 59 14.71 2.06 -8.62
C LYS A 59 14.46 2.48 -7.19
N ALA A 60 13.28 3.03 -6.93
CA ALA A 60 12.81 3.35 -5.60
C ALA A 60 11.44 2.72 -5.36
N ASN A 61 11.27 2.14 -4.17
CA ASN A 61 9.97 1.65 -3.68
C ASN A 61 9.59 2.48 -2.47
N CYS A 62 8.54 3.28 -2.59
CA CYS A 62 8.05 4.13 -1.51
C CYS A 62 6.85 3.49 -0.81
N THR A 63 6.86 3.49 0.50
CA THR A 63 5.74 3.01 1.32
C THR A 63 5.42 4.03 2.42
N GLY A 64 4.19 4.02 2.91
CA GLY A 64 3.72 4.92 3.98
C GLY A 64 2.93 6.11 3.47
N ALA A 65 2.95 6.41 2.19
CA ALA A 65 2.19 7.50 1.61
C ALA A 65 0.69 7.18 1.60
N LYS A 66 -0.13 8.21 1.75
CA LYS A 66 -1.59 8.08 1.72
C LYS A 66 -2.22 8.58 0.43
N ASN A 67 -1.41 9.18 -0.44
CA ASN A 67 -1.83 9.63 -1.77
C ASN A 67 -0.62 9.68 -2.70
N ILE A 68 -0.86 9.83 -3.98
CA ILE A 68 0.22 9.86 -4.99
C ILE A 68 1.07 11.12 -4.86
N GLU A 69 0.46 12.24 -4.46
CA GLU A 69 1.20 13.49 -4.26
C GLU A 69 2.31 13.33 -3.22
N ASP A 70 2.03 12.61 -2.14
CA ASP A 70 3.02 12.34 -1.11
C ASP A 70 4.15 11.44 -1.61
N VAL A 71 3.84 10.48 -2.49
CA VAL A 71 4.87 9.69 -3.16
C VAL A 71 5.79 10.59 -3.99
N ARG A 72 5.22 11.49 -4.81
CA ARG A 72 6.00 12.44 -5.62
C ARG A 72 6.86 13.35 -4.75
N LYS A 73 6.28 13.90 -3.70
CA LYS A 73 7.02 14.75 -2.76
C LYS A 73 8.21 14.00 -2.16
N THR A 74 7.98 12.76 -1.74
CA THR A 74 9.03 11.91 -1.17
C THR A 74 10.19 11.73 -2.14
N ILE A 75 9.88 11.32 -3.38
CA ILE A 75 10.91 11.09 -4.40
C ILE A 75 11.64 12.39 -4.74
N ASN A 76 10.92 13.49 -4.84
CA ASN A 76 11.52 14.79 -5.13
C ASN A 76 12.47 15.26 -4.01
N ILE A 77 12.09 15.05 -2.75
CA ILE A 77 12.93 15.41 -1.61
C ILE A 77 14.21 14.56 -1.62
N ILE A 78 14.07 13.26 -1.82
CA ILE A 78 15.22 12.35 -1.88
C ILE A 78 16.15 12.74 -3.04
N ALA A 79 15.59 12.92 -4.23
CA ALA A 79 16.36 13.32 -5.40
C ALA A 79 17.13 14.63 -5.16
N GLY A 80 16.48 15.62 -4.55
CA GLY A 80 17.12 16.89 -4.20
C GLY A 80 18.29 16.73 -3.25
N ARG A 81 18.13 15.87 -2.24
CA ARG A 81 19.19 15.57 -1.26
C ARG A 81 20.36 14.83 -1.91
N LEU A 82 20.07 13.90 -2.83
CA LEU A 82 21.11 13.19 -3.56
C LEU A 82 21.93 14.13 -4.46
N ARG A 83 21.28 15.08 -5.11
CA ARG A 83 21.97 16.08 -5.91
C ARG A 83 22.91 16.97 -5.07
N LYS A 84 22.51 17.28 -3.85
CA LYS A 84 23.32 18.08 -2.93
C LYS A 84 24.62 17.38 -2.51
N ILE A 85 24.65 16.06 -2.54
CA ILE A 85 25.86 15.27 -2.25
C ILE A 85 26.55 14.78 -3.53
N ASP A 86 26.28 15.46 -4.65
CA ASP A 86 26.90 15.22 -5.96
C ASP A 86 26.61 13.87 -6.60
N ILE A 87 25.48 13.26 -6.30
CA ILE A 87 24.98 12.11 -7.05
C ILE A 87 24.39 12.63 -8.36
N LYS A 88 25.06 12.36 -9.47
CA LYS A 88 24.75 13.02 -10.75
C LYS A 88 23.77 12.27 -11.63
N ASP A 89 23.56 10.98 -11.40
CA ASP A 89 22.73 10.14 -12.28
C ASP A 89 21.25 10.19 -11.94
N VAL A 90 20.81 11.17 -11.16
CA VAL A 90 19.42 11.35 -10.74
C VAL A 90 18.68 12.17 -11.82
N TYR A 91 17.56 11.64 -12.31
CA TYR A 91 16.75 12.30 -13.34
C TYR A 91 16.05 13.54 -12.80
N GLU A 92 15.78 14.51 -13.69
CA GLU A 92 14.91 15.63 -13.34
C GLU A 92 13.47 15.15 -13.23
N ASN A 93 12.75 15.68 -12.25
CA ASN A 93 11.56 15.06 -11.69
C ASN A 93 10.22 15.35 -12.33
N LYS A 94 10.15 16.12 -13.40
CA LYS A 94 8.86 16.59 -13.89
C LYS A 94 7.96 15.50 -14.45
N ASP A 95 8.54 14.40 -14.93
CA ASP A 95 7.79 13.36 -15.64
C ASP A 95 8.10 11.93 -15.17
N LEU A 96 8.48 11.76 -13.90
CA LEU A 96 8.71 10.42 -13.38
C LEU A 96 7.42 9.60 -13.37
N LYS A 97 7.51 8.43 -13.97
CA LYS A 97 6.40 7.48 -13.95
C LYS A 97 6.36 6.78 -12.60
N ILE A 98 5.30 7.00 -11.86
CA ILE A 98 5.05 6.34 -10.59
C ILE A 98 4.05 5.21 -10.82
N THR A 99 4.42 4.00 -10.45
CA THR A 99 3.56 2.82 -10.58
C THR A 99 3.12 2.39 -9.18
N VAL A 100 1.82 2.41 -8.95
CA VAL A 100 1.26 1.90 -7.70
C VAL A 100 1.34 0.38 -7.72
N GLN A 101 1.98 -0.20 -6.72
CA GLN A 101 2.12 -1.64 -6.58
C GLN A 101 1.04 -2.22 -5.67
N ASN A 102 0.62 -1.45 -4.67
CA ASN A 102 -0.40 -1.88 -3.73
C ASN A 102 -1.00 -0.68 -3.00
N MET A 103 -2.29 -0.77 -2.68
CA MET A 103 -2.98 0.15 -1.78
C MET A 103 -3.59 -0.64 -0.65
N VAL A 104 -3.54 -0.07 0.55
CA VAL A 104 -4.27 -0.56 1.72
C VAL A 104 -5.26 0.53 2.10
N ALA A 105 -6.52 0.14 2.20
CA ALA A 105 -7.60 1.07 2.56
C ALA A 105 -8.49 0.46 3.62
N THR A 106 -9.16 1.32 4.36
CA THR A 106 -10.17 0.89 5.34
C THR A 106 -11.53 1.47 4.95
N ALA A 107 -12.57 0.74 5.31
CA ALA A 107 -13.96 1.16 5.17
C ALA A 107 -14.76 0.63 6.35
N ASN A 108 -15.95 1.15 6.54
CA ASN A 108 -16.86 0.68 7.58
C ASN A 108 -18.23 0.49 6.95
N LEU A 109 -18.79 -0.71 7.08
CA LEU A 109 -20.12 -1.03 6.58
C LEU A 109 -21.22 -0.54 7.52
N GLU A 110 -20.84 -0.03 8.70
CA GLU A 110 -21.76 0.55 9.68
C GLU A 110 -22.83 -0.43 10.22
N GLY A 111 -22.45 -1.68 10.37
CA GLY A 111 -23.33 -2.71 10.92
C GLY A 111 -22.51 -3.87 11.43
N GLU A 112 -22.98 -4.49 12.50
CA GLU A 112 -22.36 -5.68 13.03
C GLU A 112 -22.61 -6.87 12.10
N LEU A 113 -21.63 -7.74 11.99
CA LEU A 113 -21.66 -8.91 11.12
C LEU A 113 -21.43 -10.18 11.93
N ASN A 114 -22.21 -11.21 11.62
CA ASN A 114 -21.93 -12.57 12.08
C ASN A 114 -20.99 -13.22 11.06
N LEU A 115 -19.72 -13.32 11.40
CA LEU A 115 -18.72 -13.78 10.43
C LEU A 115 -18.90 -15.25 10.02
N ASN A 116 -19.48 -16.10 10.88
CA ASN A 116 -19.82 -17.46 10.48
C ASN A 116 -20.86 -17.48 9.36
N GLU A 117 -21.89 -16.66 9.48
CA GLU A 117 -22.93 -16.52 8.44
C GLU A 117 -22.37 -15.89 7.17
N VAL A 118 -21.48 -14.90 7.31
CA VAL A 118 -20.82 -14.28 6.18
C VAL A 118 -19.97 -15.30 5.40
N ALA A 119 -19.21 -16.13 6.12
CA ALA A 119 -18.38 -17.16 5.49
C ALA A 119 -19.24 -18.14 4.69
N MET A 120 -20.36 -18.57 5.26
CA MET A 120 -21.27 -19.48 4.56
C MET A 120 -21.96 -18.81 3.36
N GLY A 121 -22.36 -17.57 3.52
CA GLY A 121 -23.08 -16.82 2.49
C GLY A 121 -22.24 -16.44 1.29
N LEU A 122 -20.97 -16.11 1.49
CA LEU A 122 -20.06 -15.69 0.41
C LEU A 122 -19.42 -16.89 -0.33
N GLY A 123 -19.57 -18.10 0.22
CA GLY A 123 -19.00 -19.30 -0.38
C GLY A 123 -17.58 -19.58 0.09
N LEU A 124 -17.33 -20.83 0.43
CA LEU A 124 -16.09 -21.24 1.11
C LEU A 124 -14.84 -21.23 0.23
N ASP A 125 -14.98 -21.19 -1.10
CA ASP A 125 -13.85 -21.27 -2.03
C ASP A 125 -12.91 -20.08 -1.93
N ASN A 126 -13.43 -18.90 -1.57
CA ASN A 126 -12.67 -17.65 -1.55
C ASN A 126 -12.53 -17.07 -0.14
N ILE A 127 -12.88 -17.87 0.87
CA ILE A 127 -12.94 -17.44 2.27
C ILE A 127 -11.97 -18.24 3.11
N GLU A 128 -11.27 -17.54 4.00
CA GLU A 128 -10.49 -18.14 5.09
C GLU A 128 -10.98 -17.51 6.38
N TYR A 129 -11.56 -18.31 7.27
CA TYR A 129 -11.99 -17.82 8.55
C TYR A 129 -11.60 -18.78 9.65
N GLU A 130 -10.62 -18.41 10.45
CA GLU A 130 -10.08 -19.18 11.56
C GLU A 130 -10.02 -18.29 12.80
N PRO A 131 -11.15 -18.08 13.48
CA PRO A 131 -11.24 -17.10 14.57
C PRO A 131 -10.30 -17.35 15.74
N GLU A 132 -9.81 -18.57 15.91
CA GLU A 132 -8.82 -18.89 16.94
C GLU A 132 -7.43 -18.36 16.61
N GLN A 133 -7.12 -18.16 15.33
CA GLN A 133 -5.83 -17.65 14.88
C GLN A 133 -5.88 -16.17 14.54
N PHE A 134 -6.97 -15.70 13.95
CA PHE A 134 -7.13 -14.31 13.53
C PHE A 134 -8.61 -13.95 13.55
N PRO A 135 -8.97 -12.78 14.15
CA PRO A 135 -10.39 -12.43 14.34
C PRO A 135 -11.09 -12.00 13.05
N GLY A 136 -10.36 -11.64 12.01
CA GLY A 136 -10.94 -11.23 10.73
C GLY A 136 -11.17 -12.39 9.80
N LEU A 137 -12.18 -12.23 8.94
CA LEU A 137 -12.44 -13.15 7.86
C LEU A 137 -11.70 -12.65 6.61
N VAL A 138 -10.93 -13.52 5.98
CA VAL A 138 -10.19 -13.17 4.75
C VAL A 138 -11.04 -13.55 3.55
N TYR A 139 -11.37 -12.58 2.72
CA TYR A 139 -12.16 -12.78 1.51
C TYR A 139 -11.35 -12.31 0.30
N ARG A 140 -11.09 -13.24 -0.62
CA ARG A 140 -10.31 -12.96 -1.83
C ARG A 140 -11.27 -12.74 -3.00
N ILE A 141 -11.17 -11.56 -3.60
CA ILE A 141 -11.99 -11.18 -4.76
C ILE A 141 -11.10 -11.23 -6.00
N LYS A 142 -11.62 -11.83 -7.07
CA LYS A 142 -10.87 -11.97 -8.33
C LYS A 142 -10.96 -10.76 -9.23
N GLU A 143 -12.11 -10.06 -9.20
CA GLU A 143 -12.32 -8.92 -10.06
C GLU A 143 -13.18 -7.84 -9.37
N PRO A 144 -12.55 -6.70 -8.99
CA PRO A 144 -11.10 -6.43 -9.05
C PRO A 144 -10.32 -7.34 -8.10
N LYS A 145 -9.05 -7.59 -8.42
CA LYS A 145 -8.20 -8.49 -7.63
C LYS A 145 -7.75 -7.82 -6.34
N VAL A 146 -8.48 -8.06 -5.28
CA VAL A 146 -8.18 -7.52 -3.95
C VAL A 146 -8.45 -8.58 -2.89
N VAL A 147 -7.86 -8.37 -1.72
CA VAL A 147 -8.12 -9.18 -0.53
C VAL A 147 -8.76 -8.30 0.51
N MET A 148 -9.85 -8.75 1.09
CA MET A 148 -10.55 -8.04 2.15
C MET A 148 -10.43 -8.78 3.47
N LEU A 149 -10.12 -8.04 4.53
CA LEU A 149 -10.24 -8.49 5.89
C LEU A 149 -11.54 -7.92 6.44
N ILE A 150 -12.47 -8.79 6.79
CA ILE A 150 -13.81 -8.40 7.27
C ILE A 150 -13.89 -8.71 8.75
N PHE A 151 -14.29 -7.72 9.55
CA PHE A 151 -14.39 -7.85 11.00
C PHE A 151 -15.85 -7.79 11.44
N SER A 152 -16.13 -8.41 12.57
CA SER A 152 -17.50 -8.47 13.11
C SER A 152 -18.11 -7.08 13.38
N SER A 153 -17.27 -6.08 13.62
CA SER A 153 -17.72 -4.70 13.80
C SER A 153 -18.23 -4.02 12.53
N GLY A 154 -18.07 -4.67 11.37
CA GLY A 154 -18.37 -4.08 10.07
C GLY A 154 -17.19 -3.36 9.45
N LYS A 155 -16.06 -3.28 10.15
CA LYS A 155 -14.84 -2.69 9.60
C LYS A 155 -14.22 -3.61 8.56
N ILE A 156 -13.72 -3.00 7.50
CA ILE A 156 -13.05 -3.71 6.40
C ILE A 156 -11.66 -3.11 6.20
N VAL A 157 -10.68 -3.98 5.97
CA VAL A 157 -9.36 -3.60 5.48
C VAL A 157 -9.21 -4.24 4.11
N CYS A 158 -9.00 -3.43 3.08
CA CYS A 158 -8.84 -3.90 1.70
C CYS A 158 -7.41 -3.68 1.24
N THR A 159 -6.80 -4.71 0.69
CA THR A 159 -5.43 -4.66 0.18
C THR A 159 -5.35 -5.29 -1.20
N GLY A 160 -4.33 -4.93 -1.97
CA GLY A 160 -4.08 -5.50 -3.30
C GLY A 160 -4.58 -4.63 -4.45
N GLY A 161 -5.37 -3.61 -4.18
CA GLY A 161 -5.81 -2.67 -5.20
C GLY A 161 -4.68 -1.78 -5.69
N ARG A 162 -4.74 -1.38 -6.94
CA ARG A 162 -3.77 -0.43 -7.53
C ARG A 162 -4.41 0.93 -7.85
N LYS A 163 -5.72 1.00 -7.75
CA LYS A 163 -6.52 2.21 -7.97
C LYS A 163 -7.56 2.33 -6.89
N THR A 164 -7.90 3.56 -6.52
CA THR A 164 -8.96 3.82 -5.55
C THR A 164 -10.30 3.23 -6.03
N GLU A 165 -10.55 3.31 -7.34
CA GLU A 165 -11.78 2.78 -7.96
C GLU A 165 -11.93 1.27 -7.75
N ASP A 166 -10.84 0.52 -7.82
CA ASP A 166 -10.87 -0.93 -7.60
C ASP A 166 -11.34 -1.25 -6.18
N ILE A 167 -10.84 -0.50 -5.21
CA ILE A 167 -11.22 -0.66 -3.81
C ILE A 167 -12.68 -0.27 -3.61
N SER A 168 -13.10 0.86 -4.18
CA SER A 168 -14.49 1.32 -4.09
C SER A 168 -15.46 0.30 -4.68
N VAL A 169 -15.15 -0.22 -5.86
CA VAL A 169 -15.98 -1.22 -6.53
C VAL A 169 -16.07 -2.48 -5.67
N ALA A 170 -14.96 -2.95 -5.13
CA ALA A 170 -14.93 -4.16 -4.31
C ALA A 170 -15.74 -4.00 -3.03
N VAL A 171 -15.60 -2.87 -2.33
CA VAL A 171 -16.33 -2.60 -1.09
C VAL A 171 -17.84 -2.49 -1.36
N GLU A 172 -18.24 -1.79 -2.43
CA GLU A 172 -19.64 -1.67 -2.80
C GLU A 172 -20.26 -3.03 -3.18
N LYS A 173 -19.52 -3.86 -3.92
CA LYS A 173 -19.95 -5.21 -4.26
C LYS A 173 -20.20 -6.05 -3.00
N LEU A 174 -19.26 -6.01 -2.06
CA LEU A 174 -19.40 -6.72 -0.81
C LEU A 174 -20.62 -6.26 -0.02
N SER A 175 -20.80 -4.94 0.10
CA SER A 175 -21.95 -4.36 0.80
C SER A 175 -23.29 -4.82 0.20
N LYS A 176 -23.40 -4.77 -1.11
CA LYS A 176 -24.62 -5.20 -1.82
C LYS A 176 -24.87 -6.70 -1.64
N GLU A 177 -23.84 -7.49 -1.72
CA GLU A 177 -23.95 -8.94 -1.55
C GLU A 177 -24.38 -9.31 -0.14
N LEU A 178 -23.79 -8.71 0.88
CA LEU A 178 -24.17 -8.95 2.28
C LEU A 178 -25.60 -8.46 2.56
N THR A 179 -26.00 -7.34 1.97
CA THR A 179 -27.36 -6.84 2.11
C THR A 179 -28.36 -7.80 1.47
N SER A 180 -28.05 -8.29 0.26
CA SER A 180 -28.94 -9.23 -0.45
C SER A 180 -29.09 -10.56 0.27
N LEU A 181 -28.06 -10.96 1.02
CA LEU A 181 -28.09 -12.20 1.84
C LEU A 181 -28.76 -11.98 3.21
N GLY A 182 -29.17 -10.76 3.53
CA GLY A 182 -29.78 -10.42 4.81
C GLY A 182 -28.80 -10.37 5.97
N LEU A 183 -27.50 -10.27 5.68
CA LEU A 183 -26.42 -10.25 6.68
C LEU A 183 -26.00 -8.85 7.09
N LEU A 184 -26.38 -7.86 6.33
CA LEU A 184 -26.14 -6.44 6.59
C LEU A 184 -27.42 -5.66 6.38
N HIS A 185 -27.78 -4.78 7.32
CA HIS A 185 -29.03 -4.02 7.31
C HIS A 185 -28.80 -2.51 7.22
#